data_a01d2c7e3d20dad3e0b6864128c762ba
#
_entry.id   a01d2c7e3d20dad3e0b6864128c762ba
#
_cell.length_a   1.000
_cell.length_b   1.000
_cell.length_c   1.000
_cell.angle_alpha   90.00
_cell.angle_beta   90.00
_cell.angle_gamma   90.00
#
_symmetry.space_group_name_H-M   'P 1'
#
loop_
_entity.id
_entity.type
_entity.pdbx_description
1 polymer ?
#
loop_
_entity_poly.entity_id
_entity_poly.type
_entity_poly.pdbx_seq_one_letter_code
_entity_poly.pdbx_strand_id
1 'polypeptide(L)'
;MRTLQCEQIFKKKSNNFVTKSIKNYILGLFICIGKKNCNTIASVMGVSYYSVYRSFWDFECRKKDLQDYFINLVHIHATEENPGVFMVDSTQIKKLYSRKSDLLCYDRNGSMKSVLKGISCVVAAWTNGKIVIPLAFDFWVREKDITDDRKYRKKTEISRELIFELKDKIPFAYASLDGDYGNEEFLIFLYKYRLKFSIRMPSNRRIVIDGIDETLKKHPTLKLIRNERYKKAQGYYKGIPVIIIAHKRKGKNNTKQVVFIVSNIQGLSAKEHVEAYACRWPIEKMFRTAKQKFGLENCQCIPDEKHEAHISFVLLAFTEAELNKIANGQKSTEKSIRFIRDQILSKMNSGYDHWKGLFMCF
;
A
#
# COMPACT_ATOMS: atom_id res chain seq x y z
N MET A 1 -31.02 0.31 2.76
CA MET A 1 -31.28 1.77 2.65
C MET A 1 -30.02 2.62 2.90
N ARG A 2 -29.18 2.41 3.93
CA ARG A 2 -27.92 3.19 4.14
C ARG A 2 -26.94 3.10 2.97
N THR A 3 -26.78 1.94 2.34
CA THR A 3 -25.86 1.71 1.20
C THR A 3 -26.23 2.54 -0.03
N LEU A 4 -27.50 2.62 -0.38
CA LEU A 4 -27.99 3.40 -1.54
C LEU A 4 -27.86 4.92 -1.34
N GLN A 5 -28.09 5.43 -0.12
CA GLN A 5 -27.86 6.84 0.20
C GLN A 5 -26.38 7.21 0.20
N CYS A 6 -25.51 6.34 0.72
CA CYS A 6 -24.06 6.52 0.64
C CYS A 6 -23.59 6.54 -0.81
N GLU A 7 -24.07 5.64 -1.66
CA GLU A 7 -23.73 5.60 -3.10
C GLU A 7 -24.17 6.85 -3.85
N GLN A 8 -25.34 7.43 -3.53
CA GLN A 8 -25.83 8.65 -4.17
C GLN A 8 -25.09 9.91 -3.71
N ILE A 9 -24.76 10.02 -2.42
CA ILE A 9 -23.94 11.10 -1.88
C ILE A 9 -22.51 10.99 -2.45
N PHE A 10 -22.04 9.78 -2.64
CA PHE A 10 -20.74 9.46 -3.18
C PHE A 10 -20.60 9.85 -4.66
N LYS A 11 -21.58 9.47 -5.50
CA LYS A 11 -21.62 9.89 -6.91
C LYS A 11 -21.61 11.42 -7.07
N LYS A 12 -22.21 12.16 -6.13
CA LYS A 12 -22.27 13.63 -6.17
C LYS A 12 -20.94 14.29 -5.73
N LYS A 13 -20.17 13.67 -4.81
CA LYS A 13 -18.87 14.18 -4.34
C LYS A 13 -17.68 13.69 -5.18
N SER A 14 -17.72 12.46 -5.71
CA SER A 14 -16.63 11.89 -6.51
C SER A 14 -16.48 12.52 -7.89
N ASN A 15 -17.56 13.09 -8.45
CA ASN A 15 -17.52 13.72 -9.77
C ASN A 15 -16.69 15.01 -9.84
N ASN A 16 -16.23 15.58 -8.70
CA ASN A 16 -15.62 16.91 -8.70
C ASN A 16 -14.09 16.91 -8.83
N PHE A 17 -13.39 15.79 -8.55
CA PHE A 17 -11.93 15.80 -8.63
C PHE A 17 -11.37 15.24 -9.95
N VAL A 18 -12.13 14.45 -10.69
CA VAL A 18 -11.69 13.85 -11.96
C VAL A 18 -12.01 14.76 -13.14
N THR A 19 -11.04 15.56 -13.55
CA THR A 19 -11.14 16.37 -14.78
C THR A 19 -11.03 15.47 -16.04
N LYS A 20 -11.37 16.02 -17.21
CA LYS A 20 -11.22 15.32 -18.49
C LYS A 20 -9.76 14.85 -18.71
N SER A 21 -8.78 15.65 -18.31
CA SER A 21 -7.36 15.32 -18.45
C SER A 21 -6.94 14.17 -17.51
N ILE A 22 -7.35 14.20 -16.23
CA ILE A 22 -7.12 13.12 -15.27
C ILE A 22 -7.81 11.83 -15.75
N LYS A 23 -9.04 11.93 -16.24
CA LYS A 23 -9.77 10.81 -16.81
C LYS A 23 -9.01 10.17 -17.97
N ASN A 24 -8.56 10.96 -18.95
CA ASN A 24 -7.79 10.46 -20.07
C ASN A 24 -6.51 9.77 -19.61
N TYR A 25 -5.84 10.30 -18.58
CA TYR A 25 -4.65 9.67 -18.02
C TYR A 25 -4.96 8.28 -17.45
N ILE A 26 -5.98 8.18 -16.61
CA ILE A 26 -6.37 6.93 -15.95
C ILE A 26 -6.84 5.89 -16.97
N LEU A 27 -7.68 6.27 -17.95
CA LEU A 27 -8.09 5.38 -19.04
C LEU A 27 -6.87 4.86 -19.80
N GLY A 28 -5.91 5.75 -20.12
CA GLY A 28 -4.67 5.39 -20.75
C GLY A 28 -3.85 4.38 -19.96
N LEU A 29 -3.84 4.45 -18.61
CA LEU A 29 -3.18 3.46 -17.78
C LEU A 29 -3.76 2.05 -17.95
N PHE A 30 -5.06 1.91 -18.24
CA PHE A 30 -5.68 0.61 -18.50
C PHE A 30 -5.38 0.07 -19.90
N ILE A 31 -5.39 0.92 -20.93
CA ILE A 31 -5.33 0.47 -22.33
C ILE A 31 -3.93 0.43 -22.93
N CYS A 32 -2.99 1.27 -22.47
CA CYS A 32 -1.62 1.26 -22.97
C CYS A 32 -0.93 -0.10 -22.77
N ILE A 33 -0.27 -0.59 -23.81
CA ILE A 33 0.63 -1.73 -23.77
C ILE A 33 2.07 -1.21 -23.65
N GLY A 34 2.89 -1.80 -22.79
CA GLY A 34 4.28 -1.39 -22.59
C GLY A 34 4.41 -0.14 -21.69
N LYS A 35 5.18 0.85 -22.12
CA LYS A 35 5.44 2.07 -21.34
C LYS A 35 4.19 2.94 -21.23
N LYS A 36 3.87 3.38 -20.01
CA LYS A 36 2.70 4.21 -19.70
C LYS A 36 3.15 5.62 -19.29
N ASN A 37 3.66 6.37 -20.27
CA ASN A 37 4.02 7.78 -20.13
C ASN A 37 3.05 8.68 -20.91
N CYS A 38 3.16 9.99 -20.76
CA CYS A 38 2.25 10.94 -21.39
C CYS A 38 2.17 10.79 -22.92
N ASN A 39 3.30 10.55 -23.60
CA ASN A 39 3.31 10.37 -25.06
C ASN A 39 2.51 9.14 -25.48
N THR A 40 2.76 7.99 -24.84
CA THR A 40 2.07 6.74 -25.17
C THR A 40 0.57 6.85 -24.83
N ILE A 41 0.24 7.44 -23.69
CA ILE A 41 -1.17 7.69 -23.29
C ILE A 41 -1.85 8.61 -24.30
N ALA A 42 -1.22 9.72 -24.69
CA ALA A 42 -1.77 10.65 -25.67
C ALA A 42 -2.05 9.96 -27.02
N SER A 43 -1.08 9.20 -27.51
CA SER A 43 -1.20 8.43 -28.77
C SER A 43 -2.37 7.44 -28.73
N VAL A 44 -2.46 6.62 -27.66
CA VAL A 44 -3.51 5.58 -27.57
C VAL A 44 -4.90 6.18 -27.33
N MET A 45 -4.97 7.32 -26.60
CA MET A 45 -6.22 8.04 -26.35
C MET A 45 -6.67 8.94 -27.49
N GLY A 46 -5.85 9.11 -28.55
CA GLY A 46 -6.16 10.02 -29.66
C GLY A 46 -6.24 11.50 -29.24
N VAL A 47 -5.48 11.91 -28.23
CA VAL A 47 -5.48 13.30 -27.70
C VAL A 47 -4.08 13.90 -27.78
N SER A 48 -3.98 15.23 -27.67
CA SER A 48 -2.68 15.89 -27.64
C SER A 48 -1.88 15.55 -26.38
N TYR A 49 -0.55 15.56 -26.49
CA TYR A 49 0.36 15.43 -25.33
C TYR A 49 0.00 16.41 -24.21
N TYR A 50 -0.26 17.66 -24.58
CA TYR A 50 -0.61 18.71 -23.61
C TYR A 50 -1.91 18.40 -22.86
N SER A 51 -2.89 17.79 -23.52
CA SER A 51 -4.14 17.36 -22.89
C SER A 51 -3.90 16.31 -21.77
N VAL A 52 -2.96 15.39 -22.01
CA VAL A 52 -2.56 14.38 -21.00
C VAL A 52 -1.69 15.01 -19.93
N TYR A 53 -0.71 15.83 -20.31
CA TYR A 53 0.20 16.49 -19.37
C TYR A 53 -0.52 17.44 -18.42
N ARG A 54 -1.60 18.06 -18.86
CA ARG A 54 -2.46 18.93 -18.04
C ARG A 54 -3.02 18.21 -16.81
N SER A 55 -3.18 16.88 -16.83
CA SER A 55 -3.64 16.10 -15.67
C SER A 55 -2.78 16.33 -14.44
N PHE A 56 -1.48 16.57 -14.61
CA PHE A 56 -0.56 16.84 -13.50
C PHE A 56 -0.85 18.17 -12.81
N TRP A 57 -1.23 19.22 -13.57
CA TRP A 57 -1.65 20.51 -13.02
C TRP A 57 -3.01 20.40 -12.34
N ASP A 58 -3.94 19.71 -12.98
CA ASP A 58 -5.27 19.49 -12.42
C ASP A 58 -5.20 18.70 -11.11
N PHE A 59 -4.23 17.80 -10.96
CA PHE A 59 -4.00 17.03 -9.74
C PHE A 59 -3.55 17.90 -8.57
N GLU A 60 -2.63 18.84 -8.76
CA GLU A 60 -2.14 19.72 -7.69
C GLU A 60 -3.28 20.45 -6.98
N CYS A 61 -4.28 20.88 -7.74
CA CYS A 61 -5.47 21.55 -7.19
C CYS A 61 -6.44 20.60 -6.47
N ARG A 62 -6.27 19.25 -6.63
CA ARG A 62 -7.28 18.24 -6.22
C ARG A 62 -6.71 17.08 -5.40
N LYS A 63 -5.47 17.23 -4.96
CA LYS A 63 -4.76 16.20 -4.19
C LYS A 63 -5.54 15.79 -2.93
N LYS A 64 -6.10 16.77 -2.22
CA LYS A 64 -6.91 16.53 -1.02
C LYS A 64 -8.20 15.78 -1.35
N ASP A 65 -8.86 16.12 -2.44
CA ASP A 65 -10.10 15.45 -2.86
C ASP A 65 -9.88 13.96 -3.14
N LEU A 66 -8.70 13.61 -3.70
CA LEU A 66 -8.33 12.21 -3.93
C LEU A 66 -8.08 11.46 -2.61
N GLN A 67 -7.42 12.08 -1.64
CA GLN A 67 -7.22 11.47 -0.32
C GLN A 67 -8.57 11.27 0.38
N ASP A 68 -9.45 12.25 0.35
CA ASP A 68 -10.80 12.16 0.90
C ASP A 68 -11.62 11.07 0.19
N TYR A 69 -11.43 10.88 -1.11
CA TYR A 69 -12.03 9.77 -1.86
C TYR A 69 -11.61 8.42 -1.30
N PHE A 70 -10.31 8.16 -1.08
CA PHE A 70 -9.83 6.91 -0.51
C PHE A 70 -10.34 6.67 0.92
N ILE A 71 -10.35 7.71 1.75
CA ILE A 71 -10.90 7.65 3.11
C ILE A 71 -12.38 7.27 3.09
N ASN A 72 -13.18 7.90 2.23
CA ASN A 72 -14.59 7.59 2.07
C ASN A 72 -14.83 6.14 1.61
N LEU A 73 -13.98 5.62 0.70
CA LEU A 73 -14.06 4.21 0.29
C LEU A 73 -13.84 3.26 1.46
N VAL A 74 -12.93 3.58 2.38
CA VAL A 74 -12.76 2.77 3.60
C VAL A 74 -14.05 2.73 4.41
N HIS A 75 -14.70 3.88 4.64
CA HIS A 75 -15.95 3.93 5.39
C HIS A 75 -17.10 3.16 4.73
N ILE A 76 -17.11 3.08 3.40
CA ILE A 76 -18.11 2.28 2.66
C ILE A 76 -17.87 0.78 2.84
N HIS A 77 -16.60 0.35 2.86
CA HIS A 77 -16.23 -1.06 2.83
C HIS A 77 -15.90 -1.65 4.21
N ALA A 78 -15.75 -0.83 5.23
CA ALA A 78 -15.61 -1.26 6.62
C ALA A 78 -16.98 -1.55 7.25
N THR A 79 -17.04 -2.56 8.13
CA THR A 79 -18.20 -2.86 8.97
C THR A 79 -17.78 -2.96 10.43
N GLU A 80 -18.73 -2.98 11.37
CA GLU A 80 -18.43 -3.15 12.79
C GLU A 80 -17.73 -4.50 13.06
N GLU A 81 -18.15 -5.58 12.37
CA GLU A 81 -17.56 -6.91 12.50
C GLU A 81 -16.19 -7.01 11.78
N ASN A 82 -15.97 -6.18 10.77
CA ASN A 82 -14.73 -6.16 10.00
C ASN A 82 -14.30 -4.71 9.69
N PRO A 83 -13.73 -4.00 10.66
CA PRO A 83 -13.24 -2.64 10.46
C PRO A 83 -11.97 -2.59 9.59
N GLY A 84 -11.43 -3.75 9.21
CA GLY A 84 -10.28 -3.89 8.35
C GLY A 84 -8.93 -3.82 9.06
N VAL A 85 -7.88 -3.82 8.25
CA VAL A 85 -6.48 -3.84 8.69
C VAL A 85 -5.71 -2.72 8.03
N PHE A 86 -4.98 -1.95 8.83
CA PHE A 86 -4.06 -0.92 8.35
C PHE A 86 -2.71 -1.53 7.97
N MET A 87 -2.16 -1.12 6.86
CA MET A 87 -0.87 -1.61 6.36
C MET A 87 0.02 -0.44 5.99
N VAL A 88 1.32 -0.55 6.28
CA VAL A 88 2.34 0.36 5.74
C VAL A 88 3.49 -0.47 5.22
N ASP A 89 3.98 -0.11 4.05
CA ASP A 89 5.18 -0.71 3.47
C ASP A 89 5.85 0.28 2.51
N SER A 90 7.12 0.05 2.22
CA SER A 90 7.88 0.89 1.29
C SER A 90 8.06 0.20 -0.07
N THR A 91 8.08 0.99 -1.12
CA THR A 91 8.38 0.49 -2.46
C THR A 91 9.38 1.40 -3.16
N GLN A 92 10.28 0.79 -3.93
CA GLN A 92 11.20 1.51 -4.79
C GLN A 92 10.69 1.52 -6.23
N ILE A 93 10.62 2.69 -6.84
CA ILE A 93 10.28 2.97 -8.23
C ILE A 93 11.61 3.12 -8.98
N LYS A 94 11.96 2.16 -9.82
CA LYS A 94 13.26 2.13 -10.50
C LYS A 94 13.40 3.29 -11.49
N LYS A 95 14.52 4.02 -11.41
CA LYS A 95 14.88 5.15 -12.27
C LYS A 95 16.35 5.11 -12.62
N LEU A 96 16.81 3.99 -13.16
CA LEU A 96 18.24 3.67 -13.35
C LEU A 96 18.99 4.72 -14.19
N TYR A 97 18.32 5.31 -15.18
CA TYR A 97 18.90 6.25 -16.13
C TYR A 97 18.54 7.71 -15.85
N SER A 98 17.69 7.97 -14.87
CA SER A 98 17.33 9.35 -14.50
C SER A 98 18.51 10.05 -13.83
N ARG A 99 18.72 11.33 -14.19
CA ARG A 99 19.84 12.13 -13.66
C ARG A 99 19.39 13.34 -12.84
N LYS A 100 18.13 13.75 -12.99
CA LYS A 100 17.59 14.99 -12.41
C LYS A 100 16.25 14.66 -11.72
N SER A 101 16.17 14.85 -10.46
CA SER A 101 15.00 14.91 -9.55
C SER A 101 15.54 14.81 -8.14
N ASP A 102 15.05 15.60 -7.24
CA ASP A 102 15.45 15.61 -5.82
C ASP A 102 14.94 14.41 -5.03
N LEU A 103 14.05 13.61 -5.64
CA LEU A 103 13.56 12.32 -5.10
C LEU A 103 14.49 11.15 -5.40
N LEU A 104 15.50 11.32 -6.27
CA LEU A 104 16.38 10.22 -6.66
C LEU A 104 17.34 9.86 -5.54
N CYS A 105 17.27 8.60 -5.12
CA CYS A 105 18.18 8.07 -4.13
C CYS A 105 18.57 6.61 -4.45
N TYR A 106 19.63 6.16 -3.79
CA TYR A 106 20.02 4.75 -3.83
C TYR A 106 19.37 4.01 -2.66
N ASP A 107 18.54 3.02 -2.96
CA ASP A 107 17.84 2.22 -1.96
C ASP A 107 18.04 0.72 -2.21
N ARG A 108 17.93 -0.07 -1.16
CA ARG A 108 18.04 -1.52 -1.25
C ARG A 108 16.77 -2.11 -1.86
N ASN A 109 16.91 -2.70 -3.04
CA ASN A 109 15.82 -3.44 -3.66
C ASN A 109 15.73 -4.85 -3.11
N GLY A 110 14.71 -5.15 -2.31
CA GLY A 110 14.55 -6.45 -1.65
C GLY A 110 14.39 -7.62 -2.62
N SER A 111 13.78 -7.41 -3.80
CA SER A 111 13.59 -8.46 -4.80
C SER A 111 14.87 -8.79 -5.56
N MET A 112 15.72 -7.81 -5.82
CA MET A 112 17.00 -7.98 -6.54
C MET A 112 18.21 -8.12 -5.61
N LYS A 113 18.02 -7.96 -4.28
CA LYS A 113 19.09 -7.96 -3.27
C LYS A 113 20.26 -7.01 -3.57
N SER A 114 20.02 -5.98 -4.34
CA SER A 114 20.99 -4.98 -4.78
C SER A 114 20.54 -3.57 -4.41
N VAL A 115 21.49 -2.65 -4.36
CA VAL A 115 21.19 -1.21 -4.21
C VAL A 115 20.98 -0.64 -5.61
N LEU A 116 19.81 -0.06 -5.83
CA LEU A 116 19.41 0.50 -7.14
C LEU A 116 19.04 1.98 -6.99
N LYS A 117 19.30 2.74 -8.06
CA LYS A 117 18.85 4.12 -8.18
C LYS A 117 17.37 4.19 -8.50
N GLY A 118 16.63 5.02 -7.78
CA GLY A 118 15.19 5.20 -7.99
C GLY A 118 14.57 6.20 -7.04
N ILE A 119 13.25 6.22 -7.06
CA ILE A 119 12.42 7.00 -6.12
C ILE A 119 11.85 5.98 -5.12
N SER A 120 12.05 6.22 -3.83
CA SER A 120 11.48 5.40 -2.77
C SER A 120 10.30 6.09 -2.12
N CYS A 121 9.18 5.39 -1.97
CA CYS A 121 8.04 5.90 -1.24
C CYS A 121 7.54 4.90 -0.19
N VAL A 122 7.03 5.45 0.90
CA VAL A 122 6.32 4.74 1.96
C VAL A 122 4.84 4.93 1.69
N VAL A 123 4.08 3.84 1.64
CA VAL A 123 2.65 3.86 1.29
C VAL A 123 1.85 3.27 2.44
N ALA A 124 0.82 3.98 2.86
CA ALA A 124 -0.21 3.49 3.75
C ALA A 124 -1.40 2.95 2.94
N ALA A 125 -1.92 1.81 3.33
CA ALA A 125 -3.07 1.16 2.70
C ALA A 125 -3.97 0.50 3.75
N TRP A 126 -5.20 0.22 3.36
CA TRP A 126 -6.19 -0.48 4.17
C TRP A 126 -6.78 -1.67 3.40
N THR A 127 -7.19 -2.71 4.13
CA THR A 127 -7.89 -3.86 3.56
C THR A 127 -8.88 -4.47 4.54
N ASN A 128 -10.01 -4.94 4.02
CA ASN A 128 -10.93 -5.82 4.74
C ASN A 128 -10.80 -7.29 4.32
N GLY A 129 -9.72 -7.65 3.62
CA GLY A 129 -9.49 -8.98 3.06
C GLY A 129 -10.07 -9.19 1.66
N LYS A 130 -11.04 -8.39 1.23
CA LYS A 130 -11.69 -8.46 -0.11
C LYS A 130 -11.17 -7.40 -1.07
N ILE A 131 -10.93 -6.20 -0.57
CA ILE A 131 -10.43 -5.04 -1.31
C ILE A 131 -9.18 -4.48 -0.65
N VAL A 132 -8.32 -3.84 -1.44
CA VAL A 132 -7.18 -3.05 -0.96
C VAL A 132 -7.37 -1.61 -1.40
N ILE A 133 -7.30 -0.68 -0.47
CA ILE A 133 -7.45 0.77 -0.71
C ILE A 133 -6.14 1.44 -0.29
N PRO A 134 -5.36 2.03 -1.21
CA PRO A 134 -4.26 2.92 -0.86
C PRO A 134 -4.83 4.18 -0.22
N LEU A 135 -4.16 4.73 0.79
CA LEU A 135 -4.67 5.87 1.56
C LEU A 135 -3.85 7.12 1.36
N ALA A 136 -2.54 6.98 1.50
CA ALA A 136 -1.57 8.05 1.39
C ALA A 136 -0.18 7.47 1.13
N PHE A 137 0.72 8.30 0.67
CA PHE A 137 2.13 7.96 0.57
C PHE A 137 2.99 9.21 0.77
N ASP A 138 4.27 8.98 1.11
CA ASP A 138 5.26 10.03 1.15
C ASP A 138 6.61 9.51 0.65
N PHE A 139 7.47 10.41 0.18
CA PHE A 139 8.75 10.07 -0.38
C PHE A 139 9.84 9.95 0.69
N TRP A 140 10.69 8.96 0.50
CA TRP A 140 11.91 8.81 1.27
C TRP A 140 13.13 9.06 0.39
N VAL A 141 14.01 9.94 0.85
CA VAL A 141 15.32 10.19 0.23
C VAL A 141 16.38 9.87 1.27
N ARG A 142 17.44 9.17 0.85
CA ARG A 142 18.55 8.86 1.73
C ARG A 142 19.29 10.15 2.11
N GLU A 143 19.69 10.31 3.37
CA GLU A 143 20.29 11.52 3.93
C GLU A 143 21.39 12.13 3.05
N LYS A 144 22.31 11.30 2.55
CA LYS A 144 23.41 11.74 1.68
C LYS A 144 23.01 12.05 0.23
N ASP A 145 21.79 11.77 -0.17
CA ASP A 145 21.26 12.06 -1.51
C ASP A 145 20.31 13.27 -1.50
N ILE A 146 20.11 13.91 -0.35
CA ILE A 146 19.31 15.13 -0.23
C ILE A 146 20.09 16.30 -0.84
N THR A 147 19.48 16.98 -1.81
CA THR A 147 20.05 18.08 -2.58
C THR A 147 19.32 19.40 -2.39
N ASP A 148 18.18 19.37 -1.70
CA ASP A 148 17.34 20.52 -1.37
C ASP A 148 17.24 20.73 0.15
N ASP A 149 16.46 21.72 0.60
CA ASP A 149 16.30 22.08 2.01
C ASP A 149 15.40 21.11 2.82
N ARG A 150 14.99 19.96 2.23
CA ARG A 150 14.17 19.00 2.95
C ARG A 150 14.92 18.36 4.11
N LYS A 151 14.25 18.28 5.26
CA LYS A 151 14.79 17.57 6.40
C LYS A 151 14.79 16.05 6.16
N TYR A 152 15.90 15.39 6.48
CA TYR A 152 15.98 13.92 6.48
C TYR A 152 14.96 13.32 7.44
N ARG A 153 14.26 12.27 6.97
CA ARG A 153 13.35 11.44 7.78
C ARG A 153 13.62 9.95 7.47
N LYS A 154 13.65 9.12 8.50
CA LYS A 154 13.71 7.67 8.31
C LYS A 154 12.38 7.16 7.72
N LYS A 155 12.41 6.04 6.98
CA LYS A 155 11.17 5.38 6.50
C LYS A 155 10.20 5.09 7.64
N THR A 156 10.72 4.71 8.81
CA THR A 156 9.92 4.47 10.01
C THR A 156 9.29 5.74 10.58
N GLU A 157 9.93 6.89 10.45
CA GLU A 157 9.36 8.19 10.83
C GLU A 157 8.20 8.57 9.90
N ILE A 158 8.42 8.50 8.58
CA ILE A 158 7.37 8.71 7.58
C ILE A 158 6.17 7.77 7.85
N SER A 159 6.43 6.51 8.16
CA SER A 159 5.37 5.55 8.47
C SER A 159 4.58 5.93 9.72
N ARG A 160 5.23 6.43 10.77
CA ARG A 160 4.57 6.93 11.98
C ARG A 160 3.71 8.16 11.69
N GLU A 161 4.21 9.08 10.88
CA GLU A 161 3.47 10.27 10.44
C GLU A 161 2.20 9.87 9.66
N LEU A 162 2.31 8.96 8.69
CA LEU A 162 1.16 8.46 7.93
C LEU A 162 0.13 7.75 8.82
N ILE A 163 0.59 6.92 9.78
CA ILE A 163 -0.31 6.27 10.75
C ILE A 163 -1.00 7.33 11.62
N PHE A 164 -0.24 8.30 12.13
CA PHE A 164 -0.77 9.34 13.00
C PHE A 164 -1.82 10.21 12.29
N GLU A 165 -1.57 10.56 11.03
CA GLU A 165 -2.50 11.33 10.21
C GLU A 165 -3.83 10.59 9.96
N LEU A 166 -3.76 9.26 9.78
CA LEU A 166 -4.90 8.46 9.32
C LEU A 166 -5.65 7.72 10.45
N LYS A 167 -5.02 7.53 11.62
CA LYS A 167 -5.56 6.67 12.70
C LYS A 167 -6.96 7.05 13.19
N ASP A 168 -7.30 8.34 13.13
CA ASP A 168 -8.60 8.85 13.58
C ASP A 168 -9.55 9.13 12.40
N LYS A 169 -9.06 9.00 11.15
CA LYS A 169 -9.83 9.26 9.93
C LYS A 169 -10.48 8.00 9.35
N ILE A 170 -9.97 6.82 9.71
CA ILE A 170 -10.46 5.55 9.16
C ILE A 170 -10.62 4.48 10.25
N PRO A 171 -11.62 3.59 10.13
CA PRO A 171 -11.72 2.43 10.99
C PRO A 171 -10.69 1.35 10.60
N PHE A 172 -10.07 0.73 11.60
CA PHE A 172 -9.27 -0.49 11.45
C PHE A 172 -9.13 -1.23 12.78
N ALA A 173 -9.03 -2.56 12.74
CA ALA A 173 -8.89 -3.40 13.93
C ALA A 173 -7.46 -3.37 14.50
N TYR A 174 -6.47 -3.35 13.61
CA TYR A 174 -5.04 -3.35 13.96
C TYR A 174 -4.17 -2.95 12.75
N ALA A 175 -2.92 -2.61 13.02
CA ALA A 175 -1.90 -2.40 11.99
C ALA A 175 -1.07 -3.68 11.78
N SER A 176 -0.92 -4.14 10.53
CA SER A 176 -0.07 -5.27 10.14
C SER A 176 1.16 -4.77 9.38
N LEU A 177 2.37 -4.99 9.94
CA LEU A 177 3.60 -4.33 9.51
C LEU A 177 4.75 -5.32 9.31
N ASP A 178 5.71 -5.00 8.44
CA ASP A 178 6.87 -5.87 8.20
C ASP A 178 7.95 -5.73 9.30
N GLY A 179 8.96 -6.58 9.22
CA GLY A 179 10.06 -6.65 10.19
C GLY A 179 10.90 -5.38 10.30
N ASP A 180 10.93 -4.54 9.28
CA ASP A 180 11.63 -3.25 9.30
C ASP A 180 11.01 -2.28 10.32
N TYR A 181 9.74 -2.46 10.67
CA TYR A 181 9.00 -1.71 11.70
C TYR A 181 9.12 -2.34 13.10
N GLY A 182 9.76 -3.50 13.23
CA GLY A 182 9.99 -4.21 14.50
C GLY A 182 11.13 -3.59 15.33
N ASN A 183 11.10 -2.28 15.59
CA ASN A 183 12.07 -1.57 16.41
C ASN A 183 11.38 -0.91 17.61
N GLU A 184 12.18 -0.51 18.60
CA GLU A 184 11.72 0.01 19.87
C GLU A 184 10.88 1.29 19.70
N GLU A 185 11.39 2.27 18.97
CA GLU A 185 10.72 3.57 18.75
C GLU A 185 9.34 3.41 18.11
N PHE A 186 9.21 2.45 17.18
CA PHE A 186 7.96 2.22 16.47
C PHE A 186 6.92 1.53 17.37
N LEU A 187 7.35 0.53 18.16
CA LEU A 187 6.45 -0.14 19.11
C LEU A 187 6.01 0.80 20.24
N ILE A 188 6.91 1.64 20.76
CA ILE A 188 6.55 2.70 21.74
C ILE A 188 5.48 3.62 21.15
N PHE A 189 5.64 4.05 19.90
CA PHE A 189 4.66 4.88 19.21
C PHE A 189 3.29 4.19 19.15
N LEU A 190 3.23 2.94 18.66
CA LEU A 190 1.97 2.20 18.57
C LEU A 190 1.32 2.01 19.95
N TYR A 191 2.11 1.68 20.96
CA TYR A 191 1.64 1.49 22.32
C TYR A 191 1.12 2.79 22.95
N LYS A 192 1.84 3.90 22.78
CA LYS A 192 1.46 5.24 23.25
C LYS A 192 0.09 5.66 22.72
N TYR A 193 -0.18 5.38 21.42
CA TYR A 193 -1.45 5.71 20.79
C TYR A 193 -2.51 4.60 20.92
N ARG A 194 -2.25 3.58 21.76
CA ARG A 194 -3.16 2.44 22.01
C ARG A 194 -3.59 1.70 20.73
N LEU A 195 -2.73 1.70 19.72
CA LEU A 195 -2.98 1.00 18.47
C LEU A 195 -2.69 -0.50 18.63
N LYS A 196 -3.63 -1.34 18.19
CA LYS A 196 -3.36 -2.78 18.06
C LYS A 196 -2.46 -3.03 16.87
N PHE A 197 -1.57 -4.00 16.98
CA PHE A 197 -0.61 -4.32 15.92
C PHE A 197 -0.27 -5.80 15.85
N SER A 198 0.19 -6.21 14.66
CA SER A 198 0.83 -7.49 14.39
C SER A 198 2.05 -7.24 13.50
N ILE A 199 3.25 -7.50 14.02
CA ILE A 199 4.52 -7.13 13.38
C ILE A 199 5.44 -8.35 13.35
N ARG A 200 6.06 -8.62 12.20
CA ARG A 200 7.18 -9.56 12.15
C ARG A 200 8.39 -8.99 12.88
N MET A 201 9.01 -9.80 13.71
CA MET A 201 10.19 -9.38 14.48
C MET A 201 11.44 -10.13 14.00
N PRO A 202 12.58 -9.45 13.77
CA PRO A 202 13.86 -10.12 13.50
C PRO A 202 14.25 -11.04 14.64
N SER A 203 14.77 -12.21 14.31
CA SER A 203 15.08 -13.29 15.27
C SER A 203 16.17 -12.97 16.31
N ASN A 204 16.95 -11.92 16.05
CA ASN A 204 18.02 -11.43 16.93
C ASN A 204 17.54 -10.39 17.96
N ARG A 205 16.26 -10.03 17.97
CA ARG A 205 15.72 -9.10 18.97
C ARG A 205 15.58 -9.79 20.32
N ARG A 206 16.01 -9.11 21.38
CA ARG A 206 15.87 -9.56 22.76
C ARG A 206 14.47 -9.32 23.27
N ILE A 207 13.98 -10.24 24.09
CA ILE A 207 12.65 -10.19 24.68
C ILE A 207 12.68 -10.83 26.06
N VAL A 208 11.84 -10.38 26.95
CA VAL A 208 11.69 -10.94 28.29
C VAL A 208 10.42 -11.78 28.35
N ILE A 209 10.54 -13.09 28.61
CA ILE A 209 9.43 -14.01 28.85
C ILE A 209 9.76 -14.80 30.13
N ASP A 210 8.82 -14.86 31.06
CA ASP A 210 8.97 -15.57 32.35
C ASP A 210 10.27 -15.16 33.11
N GLY A 211 10.64 -13.87 33.04
CA GLY A 211 11.83 -13.31 33.67
C GLY A 211 13.16 -13.60 32.92
N ILE A 212 13.13 -14.37 31.83
CA ILE A 212 14.31 -14.68 31.02
C ILE A 212 14.44 -13.64 29.89
N ASP A 213 15.54 -12.89 29.89
CA ASP A 213 15.91 -11.96 28.82
C ASP A 213 16.85 -12.64 27.80
N GLU A 214 16.33 -13.00 26.64
CA GLU A 214 17.10 -13.66 25.58
C GLU A 214 16.59 -13.26 24.19
N THR A 215 17.37 -13.54 23.15
CA THR A 215 16.95 -13.32 21.76
C THR A 215 15.83 -14.29 21.38
N LEU A 216 14.90 -13.81 20.53
CA LEU A 216 13.77 -14.62 20.05
C LEU A 216 14.19 -16.01 19.54
N LYS A 217 15.32 -16.08 18.80
CA LYS A 217 15.83 -17.33 18.24
C LYS A 217 16.30 -18.33 19.31
N LYS A 218 16.86 -17.85 20.42
CA LYS A 218 17.46 -18.68 21.46
C LYS A 218 16.55 -18.89 22.67
N HIS A 219 15.46 -18.11 22.78
CA HIS A 219 14.59 -18.13 23.94
C HIS A 219 13.98 -19.53 24.16
N PRO A 220 14.16 -20.15 25.36
CA PRO A 220 13.76 -21.54 25.61
C PRO A 220 12.24 -21.73 25.47
N THR A 221 11.43 -20.77 25.94
CA THR A 221 9.98 -20.80 25.86
C THR A 221 9.47 -20.80 24.39
N LEU A 222 10.24 -20.26 23.43
CA LEU A 222 9.84 -20.16 22.03
C LEU A 222 10.41 -21.29 21.15
N LYS A 223 11.17 -22.22 21.73
CA LYS A 223 11.76 -23.35 21.01
C LYS A 223 10.67 -24.32 20.56
N LEU A 224 10.51 -24.48 19.26
CA LEU A 224 9.53 -25.38 18.65
C LEU A 224 10.08 -26.79 18.55
N ILE A 225 9.40 -27.78 19.13
CA ILE A 225 9.74 -29.20 18.97
C ILE A 225 9.33 -29.72 17.58
N ARG A 226 9.68 -30.98 17.25
CA ARG A 226 9.56 -31.53 15.87
C ARG A 226 8.16 -31.37 15.26
N ASN A 227 7.10 -31.65 16.03
CA ASN A 227 5.71 -31.66 15.56
C ASN A 227 4.96 -30.35 15.82
N GLU A 228 5.56 -29.39 16.54
CA GLU A 228 4.94 -28.10 16.76
C GLU A 228 5.11 -27.19 15.55
N ARG A 229 4.00 -26.58 15.13
CA ARG A 229 3.99 -25.58 14.06
C ARG A 229 3.99 -24.16 14.60
N TYR A 230 3.41 -23.96 15.77
CA TYR A 230 3.25 -22.66 16.42
C TYR A 230 3.58 -22.77 17.90
N LYS A 231 4.12 -21.71 18.46
CA LYS A 231 4.21 -21.50 19.91
C LYS A 231 3.85 -20.06 20.22
N LYS A 232 3.07 -19.85 21.29
CA LYS A 232 2.61 -18.55 21.75
C LYS A 232 3.09 -18.34 23.17
N ALA A 233 3.63 -17.16 23.47
CA ALA A 233 4.03 -16.75 24.80
C ALA A 233 3.64 -15.30 25.03
N GLN A 234 3.49 -14.90 26.29
CA GLN A 234 3.38 -13.50 26.69
C GLN A 234 4.72 -13.05 27.26
N GLY A 235 5.07 -11.79 27.02
CA GLY A 235 6.32 -11.24 27.49
C GLY A 235 6.41 -9.74 27.28
N TYR A 236 7.63 -9.23 27.40
CA TYR A 236 7.89 -7.79 27.28
C TYR A 236 8.99 -7.53 26.25
N TYR A 237 8.73 -6.60 25.34
CA TYR A 237 9.74 -6.03 24.48
C TYR A 237 10.01 -4.60 24.89
N LYS A 238 11.20 -4.36 25.46
CA LYS A 238 11.57 -3.02 25.96
C LYS A 238 10.50 -2.39 26.89
N GLY A 239 9.98 -3.18 27.83
CA GLY A 239 8.94 -2.76 28.76
C GLY A 239 7.52 -2.75 28.21
N ILE A 240 7.32 -2.95 26.92
CA ILE A 240 5.99 -3.01 26.30
C ILE A 240 5.46 -4.45 26.41
N PRO A 241 4.26 -4.66 26.99
CA PRO A 241 3.65 -5.99 27.05
C PRO A 241 3.25 -6.46 25.64
N VAL A 242 3.69 -7.65 25.26
CA VAL A 242 3.46 -8.22 23.93
C VAL A 242 3.17 -9.70 23.98
N ILE A 243 2.47 -10.18 22.96
CA ILE A 243 2.27 -11.60 22.66
C ILE A 243 3.26 -11.95 21.56
N ILE A 244 4.03 -13.02 21.76
CA ILE A 244 5.04 -13.48 20.85
C ILE A 244 4.63 -14.81 20.27
N ILE A 245 4.70 -14.94 18.95
CA ILE A 245 4.39 -16.15 18.22
C ILE A 245 5.64 -16.62 17.48
N ALA A 246 6.13 -17.83 17.80
CA ALA A 246 7.08 -18.54 16.98
C ALA A 246 6.33 -19.43 15.99
N HIS A 247 6.61 -19.30 14.70
CA HIS A 247 5.92 -20.01 13.63
C HIS A 247 6.89 -20.69 12.67
N LYS A 248 6.76 -22.03 12.46
CA LYS A 248 7.47 -22.74 11.40
C LYS A 248 6.79 -22.49 10.05
N ARG A 249 7.52 -21.92 9.10
CA ARG A 249 7.05 -21.82 7.71
C ARG A 249 8.04 -22.52 6.76
N LYS A 250 7.54 -22.94 5.61
CA LYS A 250 8.39 -23.38 4.51
C LYS A 250 9.11 -22.16 3.93
N GLY A 251 10.44 -22.19 3.97
CA GLY A 251 11.31 -21.23 3.28
C GLY A 251 11.53 -21.62 1.81
N LYS A 252 12.38 -20.86 1.12
CA LYS A 252 12.87 -21.23 -0.21
C LYS A 252 13.58 -22.58 -0.13
N ASN A 253 13.44 -23.42 -1.14
CA ASN A 253 14.05 -24.77 -1.22
C ASN A 253 13.59 -25.74 -0.11
N ASN A 254 12.32 -25.69 0.29
CA ASN A 254 11.75 -26.55 1.35
C ASN A 254 12.45 -26.47 2.72
N THR A 255 13.33 -25.50 2.94
CA THR A 255 13.95 -25.29 4.25
C THR A 255 12.92 -24.86 5.28
N LYS A 256 12.97 -25.44 6.49
CA LYS A 256 12.10 -25.01 7.60
C LYS A 256 12.70 -23.74 8.23
N GLN A 257 11.97 -22.66 8.21
CA GLN A 257 12.37 -21.39 8.82
C GLN A 257 11.39 -21.04 9.96
N VAL A 258 11.92 -20.65 11.12
CA VAL A 258 11.13 -20.10 12.21
C VAL A 258 11.05 -18.58 12.03
N VAL A 259 9.82 -18.06 12.02
CA VAL A 259 9.50 -16.63 11.96
C VAL A 259 8.84 -16.23 13.26
N PHE A 260 9.16 -15.04 13.74
CA PHE A 260 8.61 -14.49 14.97
C PHE A 260 7.66 -13.34 14.63
N ILE A 261 6.49 -13.35 15.24
CA ILE A 261 5.48 -12.29 15.16
C ILE A 261 5.26 -11.77 16.58
N VAL A 262 5.23 -10.46 16.71
CA VAL A 262 4.93 -9.76 17.95
C VAL A 262 3.65 -8.97 17.77
N SER A 263 2.75 -9.08 18.74
CA SER A 263 1.40 -8.50 18.67
C SER A 263 0.94 -8.08 20.06
N ASN A 264 -0.02 -7.15 20.12
CA ASN A 264 -0.76 -6.80 21.34
C ASN A 264 -2.26 -7.12 21.24
N ILE A 265 -2.68 -7.89 20.21
CA ILE A 265 -4.08 -8.28 20.01
C ILE A 265 -4.40 -9.43 20.98
N GLN A 266 -5.35 -9.22 21.88
CA GLN A 266 -5.77 -10.21 22.87
C GLN A 266 -6.78 -11.21 22.26
N GLY A 267 -6.92 -12.38 22.87
CA GLY A 267 -7.96 -13.36 22.55
C GLY A 267 -7.66 -14.30 21.37
N LEU A 268 -6.63 -14.02 20.56
CA LEU A 268 -6.30 -14.85 19.39
C LEU A 268 -5.45 -16.06 19.77
N SER A 269 -5.69 -17.19 19.10
CA SER A 269 -4.79 -18.35 19.09
C SER A 269 -3.49 -18.06 18.32
N ALA A 270 -2.48 -18.89 18.47
CA ALA A 270 -1.22 -18.72 17.74
C ALA A 270 -1.40 -18.76 16.20
N LYS A 271 -2.34 -19.55 15.70
CA LYS A 271 -2.67 -19.63 14.27
C LYS A 271 -3.32 -18.33 13.79
N GLU A 272 -4.30 -17.81 14.53
CA GLU A 272 -4.99 -16.55 14.19
C GLU A 272 -4.04 -15.35 14.21
N HIS A 273 -3.05 -15.30 15.10
CA HIS A 273 -2.00 -14.27 15.05
C HIS A 273 -1.17 -14.33 13.75
N VAL A 274 -0.88 -15.54 13.26
CA VAL A 274 -0.18 -15.70 11.96
C VAL A 274 -1.07 -15.27 10.80
N GLU A 275 -2.36 -15.56 10.85
CA GLU A 275 -3.35 -15.12 9.87
C GLU A 275 -3.52 -13.58 9.91
N ALA A 276 -3.60 -12.99 11.10
CA ALA A 276 -3.63 -11.53 11.26
C ALA A 276 -2.38 -10.85 10.66
N TYR A 277 -1.20 -11.42 10.88
CA TYR A 277 0.01 -10.91 10.23
C TYR A 277 -0.04 -11.08 8.70
N ALA A 278 -0.61 -12.17 8.20
CA ALA A 278 -0.72 -12.43 6.77
C ALA A 278 -1.61 -11.41 6.03
N CYS A 279 -2.49 -10.69 6.75
CA CYS A 279 -3.26 -9.58 6.19
C CYS A 279 -2.40 -8.40 5.69
N ARG A 280 -1.07 -8.42 5.88
CA ARG A 280 -0.13 -7.47 5.27
C ARG A 280 0.12 -7.76 3.77
N TRP A 281 0.02 -9.01 3.33
CA TRP A 281 0.36 -9.40 1.96
C TRP A 281 -0.37 -8.64 0.83
N PRO A 282 -1.60 -8.16 1.02
CA PRO A 282 -2.29 -7.36 0.01
C PRO A 282 -1.52 -6.13 -0.47
N ILE A 283 -0.74 -5.45 0.39
CA ILE A 283 0.05 -4.28 -0.03
C ILE A 283 1.18 -4.66 -1.00
N GLU A 284 1.82 -5.82 -0.82
CA GLU A 284 2.84 -6.32 -1.75
C GLU A 284 2.24 -6.68 -3.12
N LYS A 285 1.02 -7.25 -3.13
CA LYS A 285 0.27 -7.52 -4.36
C LYS A 285 -0.11 -6.22 -5.06
N MET A 286 -0.53 -5.20 -4.30
CA MET A 286 -0.82 -3.86 -4.83
C MET A 286 0.42 -3.29 -5.54
N PHE A 287 1.58 -3.27 -4.90
CA PHE A 287 2.82 -2.78 -5.53
C PHE A 287 3.19 -3.55 -6.79
N ARG A 288 3.07 -4.87 -6.77
CA ARG A 288 3.32 -5.71 -7.94
C ARG A 288 2.39 -5.34 -9.10
N THR A 289 1.11 -5.22 -8.85
CA THR A 289 0.10 -4.85 -9.86
C THR A 289 0.34 -3.42 -10.36
N ALA A 290 0.60 -2.46 -9.47
CA ALA A 290 0.91 -1.08 -9.81
C ALA A 290 2.13 -0.99 -10.76
N LYS A 291 3.20 -1.74 -10.47
CA LYS A 291 4.41 -1.77 -11.31
C LYS A 291 4.16 -2.47 -12.65
N GLN A 292 3.56 -3.66 -12.63
CA GLN A 292 3.44 -4.51 -13.82
C GLN A 292 2.27 -4.13 -14.73
N LYS A 293 1.16 -3.65 -14.19
CA LYS A 293 -0.06 -3.39 -14.96
C LYS A 293 -0.32 -1.91 -15.20
N PHE A 294 0.03 -1.05 -14.25
CA PHE A 294 -0.26 0.38 -14.34
C PHE A 294 0.97 1.26 -14.57
N GLY A 295 2.18 0.65 -14.69
CA GLY A 295 3.37 1.39 -15.05
C GLY A 295 3.86 2.37 -14.00
N LEU A 296 3.80 2.01 -12.71
CA LEU A 296 4.28 2.83 -11.59
C LEU A 296 5.71 3.37 -11.81
N GLU A 297 6.54 2.64 -12.55
CA GLU A 297 7.93 3.00 -12.87
C GLU A 297 8.07 3.85 -14.15
N ASN A 298 6.98 4.17 -14.86
CA ASN A 298 7.02 4.72 -16.23
C ASN A 298 6.95 6.25 -16.32
N CYS A 299 6.75 7.00 -15.22
CA CYS A 299 6.82 8.46 -15.24
C CYS A 299 8.20 8.92 -15.72
N GLN A 300 8.25 9.78 -16.72
CA GLN A 300 9.49 10.33 -17.30
C GLN A 300 9.69 11.82 -16.99
N CYS A 301 8.77 12.42 -16.25
CA CYS A 301 8.89 13.80 -15.81
C CYS A 301 10.05 13.97 -14.81
N ILE A 302 10.60 15.16 -14.75
CA ILE A 302 11.68 15.50 -13.81
C ILE A 302 11.12 16.04 -12.49
N PRO A 303 10.14 16.97 -12.50
CA PRO A 303 9.64 17.59 -11.26
C PRO A 303 8.98 16.56 -10.32
N ASP A 304 9.21 16.74 -9.03
CA ASP A 304 8.77 15.82 -7.98
C ASP A 304 7.24 15.71 -7.90
N GLU A 305 6.54 16.84 -8.05
CA GLU A 305 5.07 16.89 -8.06
C GLU A 305 4.47 16.09 -9.23
N LYS A 306 5.19 15.92 -10.34
CA LYS A 306 4.72 15.08 -11.46
C LYS A 306 4.87 13.59 -11.14
N HIS A 307 5.89 13.22 -10.37
CA HIS A 307 5.99 11.86 -9.83
C HIS A 307 4.88 11.57 -8.83
N GLU A 308 4.58 12.52 -7.96
CA GLU A 308 3.48 12.40 -7.01
C GLU A 308 2.14 12.20 -7.71
N ALA A 309 1.83 13.03 -8.70
CA ALA A 309 0.60 12.92 -9.48
C ALA A 309 0.53 11.56 -10.22
N HIS A 310 1.61 11.11 -10.86
CA HIS A 310 1.64 9.82 -11.54
C HIS A 310 1.39 8.65 -10.58
N ILE A 311 2.05 8.63 -9.43
CA ILE A 311 1.84 7.61 -8.40
C ILE A 311 0.38 7.61 -7.96
N SER A 312 -0.18 8.78 -7.70
CA SER A 312 -1.59 8.94 -7.30
C SER A 312 -2.56 8.40 -8.35
N PHE A 313 -2.33 8.67 -9.62
CA PHE A 313 -3.15 8.14 -10.72
C PHE A 313 -3.01 6.62 -10.85
N VAL A 314 -1.83 6.07 -10.66
CA VAL A 314 -1.60 4.62 -10.64
C VAL A 314 -2.33 3.96 -9.48
N LEU A 315 -2.29 4.56 -8.28
CA LEU A 315 -3.01 4.07 -7.11
C LEU A 315 -4.53 4.18 -7.30
N LEU A 316 -5.01 5.25 -7.93
CA LEU A 316 -6.42 5.40 -8.27
C LEU A 316 -6.87 4.35 -9.30
N ALA A 317 -6.11 4.14 -10.38
CA ALA A 317 -6.40 3.09 -11.37
C ALA A 317 -6.41 1.68 -10.73
N PHE A 318 -5.51 1.40 -9.80
CA PHE A 318 -5.54 0.17 -9.01
C PHE A 318 -6.81 0.05 -8.18
N THR A 319 -7.23 1.12 -7.50
CA THR A 319 -8.45 1.15 -6.68
C THR A 319 -9.69 0.90 -7.53
N GLU A 320 -9.78 1.51 -8.70
CA GLU A 320 -10.89 1.26 -9.64
C GLU A 320 -10.94 -0.21 -10.09
N ALA A 321 -9.78 -0.83 -10.32
CA ALA A 321 -9.74 -2.26 -10.62
C ALA A 321 -10.19 -3.13 -9.44
N GLU A 322 -9.88 -2.75 -8.21
CA GLU A 322 -10.34 -3.44 -7.01
C GLU A 322 -11.85 -3.29 -6.80
N LEU A 323 -12.40 -2.09 -6.99
CA LEU A 323 -13.84 -1.83 -6.91
C LEU A 323 -14.61 -2.61 -7.98
N ASN A 324 -14.15 -2.56 -9.22
CA ASN A 324 -14.74 -3.33 -10.32
C ASN A 324 -14.66 -4.85 -10.10
N LYS A 325 -13.58 -5.33 -9.48
CA LYS A 325 -13.46 -6.74 -9.08
C LYS A 325 -14.63 -7.18 -8.18
N ILE A 326 -14.98 -6.35 -7.21
CA ILE A 326 -16.11 -6.64 -6.29
C ILE A 326 -17.44 -6.52 -7.02
N ALA A 327 -17.66 -5.40 -7.72
CA ALA A 327 -18.93 -5.10 -8.38
C ALA A 327 -19.32 -6.17 -9.42
N ASN A 328 -18.34 -6.72 -10.15
CA ASN A 328 -18.56 -7.71 -11.20
C ASN A 328 -18.16 -9.14 -10.81
N GLY A 329 -17.96 -9.42 -9.52
CA GLY A 329 -17.64 -10.77 -9.03
C GLY A 329 -16.36 -11.38 -9.64
N GLN A 330 -15.40 -10.55 -10.04
CA GLN A 330 -14.16 -11.01 -10.66
C GLN A 330 -13.26 -11.71 -9.65
N LYS A 331 -12.68 -12.85 -10.05
CA LYS A 331 -11.83 -13.66 -9.16
C LYS A 331 -10.48 -13.03 -8.79
N SER A 332 -10.03 -12.04 -9.54
CA SER A 332 -8.75 -11.37 -9.29
C SER A 332 -8.72 -9.97 -9.89
N THR A 333 -7.87 -9.10 -9.33
CA THR A 333 -7.60 -7.75 -9.85
C THR A 333 -7.14 -7.78 -11.31
N GLU A 334 -6.34 -8.77 -11.71
CA GLU A 334 -5.90 -8.91 -13.11
C GLU A 334 -7.07 -9.17 -14.08
N LYS A 335 -8.04 -9.99 -13.69
CA LYS A 335 -9.26 -10.22 -14.50
C LYS A 335 -10.09 -8.95 -14.60
N SER A 336 -10.22 -8.21 -13.50
CA SER A 336 -10.90 -6.93 -13.47
C SER A 336 -10.22 -5.90 -14.40
N ILE A 337 -8.89 -5.81 -14.37
CA ILE A 337 -8.13 -4.92 -15.26
C ILE A 337 -8.40 -5.26 -16.75
N ARG A 338 -8.40 -6.54 -17.11
CA ARG A 338 -8.71 -6.98 -18.49
C ARG A 338 -10.14 -6.60 -18.86
N PHE A 339 -11.10 -6.89 -17.98
CA PHE A 339 -12.50 -6.54 -18.20
C PHE A 339 -12.69 -5.03 -18.43
N ILE A 340 -12.12 -4.18 -17.59
CA ILE A 340 -12.18 -2.71 -17.75
C ILE A 340 -11.55 -2.30 -19.08
N ARG A 341 -10.37 -2.84 -19.40
CA ARG A 341 -9.68 -2.55 -20.66
C ARG A 341 -10.55 -2.88 -21.88
N ASP A 342 -11.15 -4.06 -21.91
CA ASP A 342 -11.99 -4.52 -23.02
C ASP A 342 -13.23 -3.63 -23.17
N GLN A 343 -13.82 -3.20 -22.05
CA GLN A 343 -14.92 -2.23 -22.03
C GLN A 343 -14.50 -0.85 -22.60
N ILE A 344 -13.32 -0.37 -22.24
CA ILE A 344 -12.80 0.92 -22.74
C ILE A 344 -12.60 0.81 -24.27
N LEU A 345 -11.92 -0.23 -24.73
CA LEU A 345 -11.63 -0.43 -26.16
C LEU A 345 -12.91 -0.57 -26.98
N SER A 346 -13.90 -1.33 -26.49
CA SER A 346 -15.20 -1.45 -27.13
C SER A 346 -15.90 -0.10 -27.30
N LYS A 347 -15.90 0.75 -26.25
CA LYS A 347 -16.51 2.08 -26.30
C LYS A 347 -15.75 3.05 -27.23
N MET A 348 -14.42 2.98 -27.27
CA MET A 348 -13.63 3.78 -28.21
C MET A 348 -13.96 3.45 -29.67
N ASN A 349 -14.11 2.16 -29.99
CA ASN A 349 -14.44 1.70 -31.34
C ASN A 349 -15.86 2.05 -31.78
N SER A 350 -16.80 2.22 -30.84
CA SER A 350 -18.20 2.61 -31.14
C SER A 350 -18.42 4.11 -31.27
N GLY A 351 -17.38 4.95 -31.12
CA GLY A 351 -17.49 6.41 -31.19
C GLY A 351 -18.24 7.04 -30.00
N TYR A 352 -18.51 6.28 -28.96
CA TYR A 352 -19.24 6.74 -27.78
C TYR A 352 -18.34 7.46 -26.78
N ASP A 353 -18.56 8.75 -26.61
CA ASP A 353 -17.82 9.60 -25.65
C ASP A 353 -18.28 9.45 -24.18
N HIS A 354 -19.27 8.56 -23.90
CA HIS A 354 -19.89 8.43 -22.57
C HIS A 354 -19.28 7.28 -21.76
N TRP A 355 -18.31 7.61 -20.91
CA TRP A 355 -17.62 6.72 -19.97
C TRP A 355 -18.35 6.53 -18.63
N LYS A 356 -19.56 7.11 -18.47
CA LYS A 356 -20.34 6.99 -17.24
C LYS A 356 -20.67 5.51 -16.95
N GLY A 357 -20.41 5.09 -15.72
CA GLY A 357 -20.70 3.73 -15.24
C GLY A 357 -19.58 2.71 -15.43
N LEU A 358 -18.45 3.07 -16.05
CA LEU A 358 -17.30 2.16 -16.18
C LEU A 358 -16.42 2.16 -14.93
N PHE A 359 -16.38 3.29 -14.24
CA PHE A 359 -15.61 3.48 -13.01
C PHE A 359 -16.47 4.09 -11.92
N MET A 360 -16.16 3.80 -10.67
CA MET A 360 -16.88 4.33 -9.50
C MET A 360 -16.62 5.83 -9.30
N CYS A 361 -15.47 6.35 -9.73
CA CYS A 361 -15.08 7.75 -9.61
C CYS A 361 -15.42 8.63 -10.81
N PHE A 362 -16.09 8.09 -11.86
CA PHE A 362 -16.45 8.83 -13.07
C PHE A 362 -17.95 9.06 -13.23
#